data_604586fd9f776ed8c2d746672467bf55
#
_entry.id   604586fd9f776ed8c2d746672467bf55
#
_cell.length_a   1.000
_cell.length_b   1.000
_cell.length_c   1.000
_cell.angle_alpha   90.00
_cell.angle_beta   90.00
_cell.angle_gamma   90.00
#
_symmetry.space_group_name_H-M   'P 1'
#
loop_
_entity.id
_entity.type
_entity.pdbx_description
1 polymer ?
#
loop_
_entity_poly.entity_id
_entity_poly.type
_entity_poly.pdbx_seq_one_letter_code
_entity_poly.pdbx_strand_id
1 'polypeptide(L)'
;FPGIERARYYLVTANQKIGKSKFADKVFVYDPFFYFLENPQQGSVKVLYFTREMSKEDKMMEFYSHLLYRLSNKSIRISPVDLKSTRADKPVPQEVLDLLESEEYTRYIDSFANTVTFIDDIGNPTGVNKYCRAWAAEHGHFTYTTIKKKDPDTGREEEIEVIDQYIPDDPEQIVIIIFDNASNIIEESNLGKMGSIEKLSKYFVTLRNQLGMSPVLIQHQAQAQEGTDNIKLKLMKPSASGLADCKSTIRDINTAFGLYSPFKFGEHSYEGYNIDIFRNNIRFMEIIDDRDNGAGGLVCPLYFDGAVGVFEELPRADDKEAIQGVYNFLNRMRGNTLMTVYKNKTKRFFINLFKKNG
;
A
#
# COMPACT_ATOMS: atom_id res chain seq x y z
N PHE A 1 1.80 3.27 15.19
CA PHE A 1 2.73 2.88 14.11
C PHE A 1 3.71 4.03 13.91
N PRO A 2 5.03 3.78 14.03
CA PRO A 2 6.04 4.86 13.98
C PRO A 2 6.29 5.42 12.56
N GLY A 3 5.65 4.86 11.54
CA GLY A 3 5.88 5.18 10.14
C GLY A 3 6.59 4.06 9.37
N ILE A 4 7.03 4.37 8.16
CA ILE A 4 7.80 3.43 7.34
C ILE A 4 9.26 3.53 7.75
N GLU A 5 9.84 2.39 8.09
CA GLU A 5 11.23 2.29 8.53
C GLU A 5 12.05 1.50 7.52
N ARG A 6 13.34 1.78 7.44
CA ARG A 6 14.29 0.99 6.63
C ARG A 6 14.43 -0.41 7.18
N ALA A 7 14.75 -1.34 6.30
CA ALA A 7 15.00 -2.73 6.64
C ALA A 7 13.85 -3.36 7.45
N ARG A 8 12.61 -3.02 7.10
CA ARG A 8 11.42 -3.63 7.70
C ARG A 8 10.55 -4.29 6.64
N TYR A 9 10.07 -5.47 6.95
CA TYR A 9 9.20 -6.23 6.09
C TYR A 9 7.74 -6.11 6.57
N TYR A 10 6.89 -5.58 5.71
CA TYR A 10 5.48 -5.32 5.96
C TYR A 10 4.57 -6.30 5.22
N LEU A 11 3.45 -6.64 5.82
CA LEU A 11 2.36 -7.37 5.19
C LEU A 11 1.09 -6.50 5.21
N VAL A 12 0.41 -6.40 4.08
CA VAL A 12 -0.94 -5.82 3.99
C VAL A 12 -1.91 -6.93 3.59
N THR A 13 -2.90 -7.18 4.44
CA THR A 13 -3.90 -8.22 4.16
C THR A 13 -5.32 -7.73 4.38
N ALA A 14 -6.26 -8.28 3.64
CA ALA A 14 -7.69 -8.07 3.79
C ALA A 14 -8.48 -9.12 3.01
N ASN A 15 -9.76 -9.22 3.27
CA ASN A 15 -10.71 -9.90 2.40
C ASN A 15 -10.74 -9.27 1.01
N GLN A 16 -11.29 -9.96 0.04
CA GLN A 16 -11.35 -9.46 -1.34
C GLN A 16 -12.16 -8.16 -1.44
N LYS A 17 -11.77 -7.26 -2.36
CA LYS A 17 -12.47 -5.99 -2.68
C LYS A 17 -12.62 -5.00 -1.51
N ILE A 18 -11.77 -5.11 -0.49
CA ILE A 18 -11.73 -4.16 0.65
C ILE A 18 -10.90 -2.91 0.33
N GLY A 19 -9.98 -2.98 -0.63
CA GLY A 19 -9.10 -1.87 -1.02
C GLY A 19 -7.65 -2.02 -0.53
N LYS A 20 -7.14 -3.26 -0.40
CA LYS A 20 -5.76 -3.55 0.04
C LYS A 20 -4.70 -2.79 -0.76
N SER A 21 -4.73 -2.94 -2.10
CA SER A 21 -3.75 -2.31 -2.99
C SER A 21 -3.80 -0.78 -2.84
N LYS A 22 -5.00 -0.19 -2.82
CA LYS A 22 -5.17 1.26 -2.59
C LYS A 22 -4.65 1.72 -1.22
N PHE A 23 -4.80 0.88 -0.18
CA PHE A 23 -4.24 1.16 1.13
C PHE A 23 -2.71 1.08 1.09
N ALA A 24 -2.15 0.07 0.46
CA ALA A 24 -0.71 -0.06 0.29
C ALA A 24 -0.14 1.10 -0.56
N ASP A 25 -0.81 1.48 -1.65
CA ASP A 25 -0.44 2.64 -2.47
C ASP A 25 -0.42 3.94 -1.63
N LYS A 26 -1.47 4.16 -0.81
CA LYS A 26 -1.54 5.34 0.06
C LYS A 26 -0.39 5.38 1.06
N VAL A 27 -0.18 4.29 1.80
CA VAL A 27 0.78 4.25 2.92
C VAL A 27 2.22 4.11 2.44
N PHE A 28 2.49 3.27 1.43
CA PHE A 28 3.85 2.91 1.04
C PHE A 28 4.34 3.57 -0.25
N VAL A 29 3.45 4.28 -0.97
CA VAL A 29 3.82 4.97 -2.22
C VAL A 29 3.51 6.46 -2.12
N TYR A 30 2.23 6.85 -1.97
CA TYR A 30 1.84 8.25 -2.07
C TYR A 30 2.31 9.09 -0.88
N ASP A 31 2.11 8.62 0.35
CA ASP A 31 2.52 9.37 1.54
C ASP A 31 4.04 9.57 1.59
N PRO A 32 4.90 8.54 1.39
CA PRO A 32 6.33 8.74 1.31
C PRO A 32 6.76 9.64 0.15
N PHE A 33 6.15 9.47 -1.04
CA PHE A 33 6.45 10.30 -2.19
C PHE A 33 6.22 11.79 -1.91
N PHE A 34 5.03 12.14 -1.43
CA PHE A 34 4.71 13.53 -1.12
C PHE A 34 5.54 14.08 0.04
N TYR A 35 5.79 13.24 1.07
CA TYR A 35 6.59 13.65 2.21
C TYR A 35 8.02 14.04 1.80
N PHE A 36 8.71 13.19 1.06
CA PHE A 36 10.09 13.49 0.64
C PHE A 36 10.17 14.55 -0.45
N LEU A 37 9.15 14.68 -1.30
CA LEU A 37 9.08 15.76 -2.27
C LEU A 37 8.93 17.13 -1.58
N GLU A 38 8.16 17.18 -0.49
CA GLU A 38 7.94 18.40 0.33
C GLU A 38 9.11 18.63 1.32
N ASN A 39 9.87 17.58 1.69
CA ASN A 39 10.95 17.61 2.68
C ASN A 39 12.25 16.94 2.16
N PRO A 40 12.86 17.45 1.07
CA PRO A 40 14.00 16.76 0.43
C PRO A 40 15.24 16.65 1.33
N GLN A 41 15.34 17.50 2.37
CA GLN A 41 16.43 17.44 3.36
C GLN A 41 16.31 16.26 4.35
N GLN A 42 15.18 15.55 4.36
CA GLN A 42 14.96 14.38 5.22
C GLN A 42 15.35 13.06 4.55
N GLY A 43 15.85 13.12 3.32
CA GLY A 43 16.21 11.97 2.51
C GLY A 43 15.36 11.82 1.25
N SER A 44 15.32 10.62 0.73
CA SER A 44 14.56 10.29 -0.49
C SER A 44 13.89 8.92 -0.37
N VAL A 45 12.97 8.64 -1.28
CA VAL A 45 12.33 7.31 -1.39
C VAL A 45 12.40 6.78 -2.82
N LYS A 46 12.66 5.50 -2.97
CA LYS A 46 12.52 4.75 -4.21
C LYS A 46 11.57 3.59 -4.00
N VAL A 47 10.63 3.40 -4.91
CA VAL A 47 9.66 2.30 -4.86
C VAL A 47 9.84 1.40 -6.08
N LEU A 48 10.10 0.12 -5.84
CA LEU A 48 10.12 -0.95 -6.83
C LEU A 48 8.80 -1.72 -6.70
N TYR A 49 7.84 -1.44 -7.59
CA TYR A 49 6.48 -1.95 -7.48
C TYR A 49 6.23 -3.08 -8.49
N PHE A 50 6.22 -4.32 -8.02
CA PHE A 50 5.86 -5.49 -8.83
C PHE A 50 4.33 -5.63 -8.82
N THR A 51 3.70 -5.16 -9.91
CA THR A 51 2.25 -5.23 -10.06
C THR A 51 1.85 -6.47 -10.85
N ARG A 52 1.01 -7.33 -10.25
CA ARG A 52 0.55 -8.59 -10.85
C ARG A 52 -0.96 -8.61 -11.09
N GLU A 53 -1.66 -7.57 -10.65
CA GLU A 53 -3.12 -7.46 -10.79
C GLU A 53 -3.51 -6.37 -11.79
N MET A 54 -2.74 -5.31 -11.86
CA MET A 54 -2.99 -4.14 -12.71
C MET A 54 -1.78 -3.86 -13.60
N SER A 55 -2.02 -3.27 -14.78
CA SER A 55 -0.92 -2.77 -15.62
C SER A 55 -0.27 -1.52 -15.00
N LYS A 56 0.93 -1.19 -15.44
CA LYS A 56 1.61 0.06 -15.04
C LYS A 56 0.83 1.30 -15.46
N GLU A 57 0.16 1.25 -16.62
CA GLU A 57 -0.70 2.34 -17.09
C GLU A 57 -1.91 2.54 -16.17
N ASP A 58 -2.51 1.45 -15.67
CA ASP A 58 -3.61 1.51 -14.71
C ASP A 58 -3.16 2.12 -13.39
N LYS A 59 -1.97 1.76 -12.91
CA LYS A 59 -1.37 2.35 -11.70
C LYS A 59 -1.09 3.84 -11.87
N MET A 60 -0.60 4.27 -13.03
CA MET A 60 -0.44 5.69 -13.32
C MET A 60 -1.77 6.44 -13.34
N MET A 61 -2.85 5.84 -13.87
CA MET A 61 -4.18 6.45 -13.81
C MET A 61 -4.71 6.55 -12.37
N GLU A 62 -4.40 5.59 -11.50
CA GLU A 62 -4.70 5.69 -10.06
C GLU A 62 -3.96 6.87 -9.42
N PHE A 63 -2.69 7.06 -9.77
CA PHE A 63 -1.91 8.20 -9.30
C PHE A 63 -2.47 9.54 -9.81
N TYR A 64 -2.80 9.66 -11.10
CA TYR A 64 -3.40 10.90 -11.65
C TYR A 64 -4.72 11.26 -10.96
N SER A 65 -5.56 10.27 -10.72
CA SER A 65 -6.80 10.44 -9.98
C SER A 65 -6.55 10.98 -8.55
N HIS A 66 -5.58 10.38 -7.86
CA HIS A 66 -5.18 10.81 -6.52
C HIS A 66 -4.56 12.21 -6.52
N LEU A 67 -3.68 12.51 -7.47
CA LEU A 67 -3.01 13.80 -7.63
C LEU A 67 -4.01 14.94 -7.88
N LEU A 68 -4.95 14.73 -8.81
CA LEU A 68 -6.03 15.68 -9.09
C LEU A 68 -6.84 15.98 -7.82
N TYR A 69 -7.21 14.97 -7.07
CA TYR A 69 -7.95 15.16 -5.82
C TYR A 69 -7.12 15.90 -4.76
N ARG A 70 -5.84 15.56 -4.61
CA ARG A 70 -4.94 16.17 -3.63
C ARG A 70 -4.67 17.65 -3.95
N LEU A 71 -4.18 17.97 -5.15
CA LEU A 71 -3.75 19.33 -5.52
C LEU A 71 -4.93 20.28 -5.69
N SER A 72 -6.09 19.79 -6.11
CA SER A 72 -7.30 20.60 -6.19
C SER A 72 -7.96 20.88 -4.82
N ASN A 73 -7.32 20.54 -3.70
CA ASN A 73 -7.92 20.57 -2.37
C ASN A 73 -9.27 19.82 -2.30
N LYS A 74 -9.30 18.60 -2.85
CA LYS A 74 -10.45 17.68 -2.84
C LYS A 74 -11.63 18.15 -3.73
N SER A 75 -11.47 19.18 -4.56
CA SER A 75 -12.53 19.69 -5.42
C SER A 75 -12.71 18.88 -6.71
N ILE A 76 -11.64 18.28 -7.24
CA ILE A 76 -11.68 17.40 -8.42
C ILE A 76 -11.63 15.95 -7.96
N ARG A 77 -12.76 15.27 -8.09
CA ARG A 77 -12.91 13.86 -7.76
C ARG A 77 -13.30 13.09 -9.01
N ILE A 78 -12.30 12.53 -9.67
CA ILE A 78 -12.48 11.75 -10.90
C ILE A 78 -11.80 10.39 -10.74
N SER A 79 -12.50 9.31 -11.08
CA SER A 79 -11.94 7.97 -10.92
C SER A 79 -10.95 7.61 -12.04
N PRO A 80 -10.02 6.66 -11.84
CA PRO A 80 -9.13 6.16 -12.88
C PRO A 80 -9.90 5.66 -14.11
N VAL A 81 -11.05 5.03 -13.89
CA VAL A 81 -11.93 4.54 -14.96
C VAL A 81 -12.52 5.71 -15.76
N ASP A 82 -12.96 6.76 -15.10
CA ASP A 82 -13.47 7.96 -15.76
C ASP A 82 -12.37 8.71 -16.53
N LEU A 83 -11.14 8.77 -15.98
CA LEU A 83 -9.98 9.37 -16.67
C LEU A 83 -9.59 8.61 -17.95
N LYS A 84 -9.75 7.30 -17.96
CA LYS A 84 -9.53 6.46 -19.16
C LYS A 84 -10.71 6.48 -20.15
N SER A 85 -11.84 7.03 -19.74
CA SER A 85 -13.08 6.89 -20.49
C SER A 85 -13.00 7.59 -21.83
N THR A 86 -13.18 6.80 -22.90
CA THR A 86 -13.43 7.27 -24.25
C THR A 86 -14.93 7.46 -24.53
N ARG A 87 -15.76 7.47 -23.50
CA ARG A 87 -17.22 7.57 -23.61
C ARG A 87 -17.61 8.97 -24.05
N ALA A 88 -18.28 9.05 -25.20
CA ALA A 88 -18.76 10.32 -25.75
C ALA A 88 -19.83 11.00 -24.87
N ASP A 89 -20.61 10.20 -24.10
CA ASP A 89 -21.64 10.70 -23.18
C ASP A 89 -21.08 11.22 -21.84
N LYS A 90 -19.83 10.89 -21.54
CA LYS A 90 -19.14 11.34 -20.31
C LYS A 90 -17.65 11.56 -20.59
N PRO A 91 -17.28 12.55 -21.43
CA PRO A 91 -15.87 12.84 -21.68
C PRO A 91 -15.19 13.40 -20.43
N VAL A 92 -13.89 13.22 -20.36
CA VAL A 92 -13.07 13.95 -19.37
C VAL A 92 -13.16 15.44 -19.69
N PRO A 93 -13.49 16.31 -18.71
CA PRO A 93 -13.54 17.75 -18.95
C PRO A 93 -12.18 18.28 -19.42
N GLN A 94 -12.19 19.16 -20.44
CA GLN A 94 -10.96 19.71 -20.99
C GLN A 94 -10.11 20.40 -19.91
N GLU A 95 -10.75 21.11 -18.98
CA GLU A 95 -10.10 21.75 -17.83
C GLU A 95 -9.26 20.79 -16.98
N VAL A 96 -9.69 19.51 -16.87
CA VAL A 96 -8.94 18.47 -16.13
C VAL A 96 -7.73 18.02 -16.93
N LEU A 97 -7.84 17.90 -18.25
CA LEU A 97 -6.73 17.57 -19.14
C LEU A 97 -5.69 18.70 -19.12
N ASP A 98 -6.15 19.95 -19.26
CA ASP A 98 -5.28 21.14 -19.20
C ASP A 98 -4.54 21.25 -17.86
N LEU A 99 -5.19 20.86 -16.74
CA LEU A 99 -4.53 20.79 -15.44
C LEU A 99 -3.43 19.73 -15.42
N LEU A 100 -3.68 18.53 -15.92
CA LEU A 100 -2.66 17.47 -15.93
C LEU A 100 -1.46 17.82 -16.82
N GLU A 101 -1.67 18.65 -17.86
CA GLU A 101 -0.64 19.17 -18.76
C GLU A 101 0.06 20.43 -18.22
N SER A 102 -0.46 21.02 -17.15
CA SER A 102 0.14 22.22 -16.55
C SER A 102 1.51 21.93 -15.93
N GLU A 103 2.39 22.94 -15.87
CA GLU A 103 3.74 22.82 -15.30
C GLU A 103 3.73 22.30 -13.85
N GLU A 104 2.75 22.73 -13.05
CA GLU A 104 2.60 22.28 -11.66
C GLU A 104 2.37 20.77 -11.60
N TYR A 105 1.38 20.25 -12.35
CA TYR A 105 1.04 18.81 -12.31
C TYR A 105 2.11 17.95 -12.98
N THR A 106 2.66 18.40 -14.10
CA THR A 106 3.74 17.70 -14.82
C THR A 106 4.95 17.50 -13.92
N ARG A 107 5.33 18.49 -13.12
CA ARG A 107 6.41 18.36 -12.15
C ARG A 107 6.16 17.23 -11.14
N TYR A 108 4.94 17.09 -10.62
CA TYR A 108 4.60 15.96 -9.72
C TYR A 108 4.61 14.63 -10.46
N ILE A 109 4.11 14.59 -11.68
CA ILE A 109 4.06 13.38 -12.52
C ILE A 109 5.47 12.87 -12.83
N ASP A 110 6.36 13.76 -13.26
CA ASP A 110 7.75 13.42 -13.57
C ASP A 110 8.53 12.99 -12.32
N SER A 111 8.32 13.69 -11.21
CA SER A 111 8.91 13.30 -9.92
C SER A 111 8.43 11.93 -9.46
N PHE A 112 7.14 11.63 -9.66
CA PHE A 112 6.57 10.33 -9.32
C PHE A 112 7.13 9.22 -10.21
N ALA A 113 7.24 9.44 -11.52
CA ALA A 113 7.82 8.49 -12.46
C ALA A 113 9.30 8.16 -12.15
N ASN A 114 10.05 9.15 -11.62
CA ASN A 114 11.43 8.93 -11.16
C ASN A 114 11.48 8.18 -9.82
N THR A 115 10.50 8.38 -8.94
CA THR A 115 10.43 7.76 -7.62
C THR A 115 9.92 6.33 -7.69
N VAL A 116 8.90 6.05 -8.51
CA VAL A 116 8.22 4.75 -8.57
C VAL A 116 8.50 4.05 -9.87
N THR A 117 9.05 2.84 -9.81
CA THR A 117 9.21 1.96 -10.95
C THR A 117 8.18 0.85 -10.89
N PHE A 118 7.21 0.86 -11.81
CA PHE A 118 6.24 -0.22 -11.97
C PHE A 118 6.80 -1.33 -12.84
N ILE A 119 6.75 -2.57 -12.34
CA ILE A 119 7.29 -3.79 -12.97
C ILE A 119 6.12 -4.77 -13.10
N ASP A 120 5.63 -4.98 -14.32
CA ASP A 120 4.46 -5.82 -14.61
C ASP A 120 4.81 -7.12 -15.37
N ASP A 121 6.03 -7.26 -15.81
CA ASP A 121 6.56 -8.42 -16.55
C ASP A 121 7.26 -9.47 -15.66
N ILE A 122 7.68 -9.10 -14.44
CA ILE A 122 8.33 -9.99 -13.47
C ILE A 122 7.35 -10.40 -12.38
N GLY A 123 7.12 -11.70 -12.21
CA GLY A 123 6.15 -12.20 -11.22
C GLY A 123 6.57 -13.47 -10.47
N ASN A 124 7.76 -14.02 -10.77
CA ASN A 124 8.29 -15.16 -10.05
C ASN A 124 9.33 -14.74 -8.99
N PRO A 125 9.48 -15.48 -7.88
CA PRO A 125 10.36 -15.12 -6.77
C PRO A 125 11.81 -14.83 -7.17
N THR A 126 12.39 -15.70 -8.02
CA THR A 126 13.79 -15.56 -8.45
C THR A 126 13.98 -14.31 -9.32
N GLY A 127 13.01 -13.99 -10.20
CA GLY A 127 13.03 -12.78 -11.02
C GLY A 127 12.98 -11.51 -10.16
N VAL A 128 12.08 -11.46 -9.17
CA VAL A 128 11.98 -10.34 -8.23
C VAL A 128 13.29 -10.13 -7.48
N ASN A 129 13.86 -11.20 -6.91
CA ASN A 129 15.13 -11.12 -6.19
C ASN A 129 16.29 -10.65 -7.09
N LYS A 130 16.39 -11.18 -8.32
CA LYS A 130 17.42 -10.76 -9.29
C LYS A 130 17.28 -9.29 -9.65
N TYR A 131 16.07 -8.83 -9.92
CA TYR A 131 15.80 -7.43 -10.24
C TYR A 131 16.24 -6.49 -9.11
N CYS A 132 15.82 -6.78 -7.87
CA CYS A 132 16.18 -5.95 -6.71
C CYS A 132 17.70 -5.93 -6.46
N ARG A 133 18.40 -7.06 -6.67
CA ARG A 133 19.86 -7.12 -6.54
C ARG A 133 20.58 -6.37 -7.65
N ALA A 134 20.09 -6.46 -8.89
CA ALA A 134 20.64 -5.70 -10.00
C ALA A 134 20.46 -4.19 -9.77
N TRP A 135 19.27 -3.77 -9.33
CA TRP A 135 19.03 -2.38 -8.95
C TRP A 135 19.99 -1.92 -7.85
N ALA A 136 20.21 -2.74 -6.82
CA ALA A 136 21.15 -2.42 -5.75
C ALA A 136 22.59 -2.27 -6.24
N ALA A 137 23.02 -3.13 -7.18
CA ALA A 137 24.37 -3.05 -7.75
C ALA A 137 24.58 -1.79 -8.61
N GLU A 138 23.50 -1.23 -9.17
CA GLU A 138 23.52 0.03 -9.93
C GLU A 138 23.50 1.28 -9.04
N HIS A 139 23.09 1.14 -7.76
CA HIS A 139 22.87 2.24 -6.80
C HIS A 139 23.67 2.06 -5.51
N GLY A 140 24.79 1.37 -5.60
CA GLY A 140 25.69 1.14 -4.49
C GLY A 140 26.75 0.10 -4.85
N HIS A 141 27.52 -0.31 -3.88
CA HIS A 141 28.56 -1.30 -4.07
C HIS A 141 28.58 -2.33 -2.94
N PHE A 142 29.10 -3.53 -3.26
CA PHE A 142 29.27 -4.62 -2.31
C PHE A 142 30.72 -4.70 -1.86
N THR A 143 30.94 -4.85 -0.56
CA THR A 143 32.22 -5.30 -0.03
C THR A 143 32.21 -6.82 0.15
N TYR A 144 33.38 -7.42 0.08
CA TYR A 144 33.53 -8.87 0.15
C TYR A 144 34.52 -9.24 1.23
N THR A 145 34.30 -10.40 1.85
CA THR A 145 35.21 -11.01 2.80
C THR A 145 35.40 -12.47 2.46
N THR A 146 36.57 -13.02 2.80
CA THR A 146 36.88 -14.43 2.56
C THR A 146 36.56 -15.24 3.82
N ILE A 147 35.74 -16.26 3.69
CA ILE A 147 35.44 -17.22 4.75
C ILE A 147 35.90 -18.62 4.37
N LYS A 148 36.31 -19.41 5.38
CA LYS A 148 36.58 -20.83 5.20
C LYS A 148 35.29 -21.61 5.33
N LYS A 149 34.90 -22.31 4.28
CA LYS A 149 33.74 -23.20 4.26
C LYS A 149 34.20 -24.63 4.12
N LYS A 150 33.72 -25.50 4.99
CA LYS A 150 33.97 -26.93 4.89
C LYS A 150 32.98 -27.54 3.93
N ASP A 151 33.49 -28.20 2.89
CA ASP A 151 32.68 -28.98 1.98
C ASP A 151 32.04 -30.15 2.72
N PRO A 152 30.71 -30.30 2.72
CA PRO A 152 30.01 -31.32 3.48
C PRO A 152 30.32 -32.75 2.97
N ASP A 153 30.64 -32.90 1.68
CA ASP A 153 30.86 -34.21 1.07
C ASP A 153 32.33 -34.69 1.17
N THR A 154 33.27 -33.76 1.02
CA THR A 154 34.71 -34.08 1.01
C THR A 154 35.44 -33.77 2.31
N GLY A 155 34.81 -32.94 3.18
CA GLY A 155 35.40 -32.49 4.44
C GLY A 155 36.56 -31.50 4.25
N ARG A 156 36.87 -31.06 3.02
CA ARG A 156 37.96 -30.10 2.74
C ARG A 156 37.48 -28.69 3.07
N GLU A 157 38.41 -27.88 3.58
CA GLU A 157 38.18 -26.44 3.74
C GLU A 157 38.53 -25.72 2.46
N GLU A 158 37.57 -24.95 1.95
CA GLU A 158 37.74 -24.06 0.80
C GLU A 158 37.55 -22.61 1.23
N GLU A 159 38.39 -21.74 0.76
CA GLU A 159 38.22 -20.31 0.94
C GLU A 159 37.24 -19.81 -0.13
N ILE A 160 36.09 -19.25 0.32
CA ILE A 160 35.09 -18.67 -0.55
C ILE A 160 34.92 -17.19 -0.23
N GLU A 161 34.82 -16.38 -1.27
CA GLU A 161 34.49 -14.96 -1.16
C GLU A 161 32.98 -14.83 -0.99
N VAL A 162 32.55 -14.10 0.05
CA VAL A 162 31.13 -13.83 0.34
C VAL A 162 30.93 -12.34 0.48
N ILE A 163 29.71 -11.88 0.20
CA ILE A 163 29.34 -10.49 0.42
C ILE A 163 29.40 -10.22 1.93
N ASP A 164 30.18 -9.23 2.31
CA ASP A 164 30.28 -8.73 3.68
C ASP A 164 29.20 -7.68 3.95
N GLN A 165 29.18 -6.62 3.14
CA GLN A 165 28.24 -5.51 3.31
C GLN A 165 27.81 -4.92 1.97
N TYR A 166 26.61 -4.37 1.93
CA TYR A 166 26.13 -3.47 0.88
C TYR A 166 26.21 -2.02 1.38
N ILE A 167 26.79 -1.15 0.60
CA ILE A 167 26.91 0.29 0.87
C ILE A 167 26.15 1.02 -0.23
N PRO A 168 24.97 1.64 0.05
CA PRO A 168 24.23 2.40 -0.93
C PRO A 168 24.92 3.72 -1.27
N ASP A 169 24.76 4.20 -2.51
CA ASP A 169 25.28 5.50 -2.95
C ASP A 169 24.57 6.66 -2.19
N ASP A 170 23.27 6.54 -1.95
CA ASP A 170 22.50 7.44 -1.09
C ASP A 170 22.08 6.72 0.21
N PRO A 171 22.82 6.95 1.31
CA PRO A 171 22.50 6.32 2.59
C PRO A 171 21.21 6.85 3.21
N GLU A 172 20.66 7.97 2.76
CA GLU A 172 19.37 8.53 3.24
C GLU A 172 18.17 8.08 2.42
N GLN A 173 18.37 7.36 1.32
CA GLN A 173 17.28 6.82 0.52
C GLN A 173 16.62 5.61 1.17
N ILE A 174 15.29 5.61 1.28
CA ILE A 174 14.49 4.43 1.66
C ILE A 174 14.05 3.71 0.38
N VAL A 175 14.42 2.43 0.25
CA VAL A 175 14.01 1.61 -0.90
C VAL A 175 12.89 0.67 -0.45
N ILE A 176 11.70 0.88 -1.02
CA ILE A 176 10.50 0.08 -0.75
C ILE A 176 10.28 -0.89 -1.91
N ILE A 177 10.07 -2.17 -1.61
CA ILE A 177 9.71 -3.20 -2.60
C ILE A 177 8.26 -3.58 -2.35
N ILE A 178 7.38 -3.42 -3.33
CA ILE A 178 5.98 -3.85 -3.21
C ILE A 178 5.72 -5.01 -4.16
N PHE A 179 5.06 -6.06 -3.68
CA PHE A 179 4.55 -7.17 -4.49
C PHE A 179 3.03 -7.28 -4.33
N ASP A 180 2.29 -6.86 -5.36
CA ASP A 180 0.84 -6.80 -5.40
C ASP A 180 0.26 -7.71 -6.50
N ASN A 181 -0.22 -8.93 -6.19
CA ASN A 181 -0.32 -9.54 -4.87
C ASN A 181 0.19 -11.00 -4.90
N ALA A 182 0.39 -11.58 -3.73
CA ALA A 182 0.92 -12.93 -3.56
C ALA A 182 0.11 -14.01 -4.30
N SER A 183 -1.23 -13.86 -4.41
CA SER A 183 -2.08 -14.85 -5.09
C SER A 183 -1.85 -14.94 -6.60
N ASN A 184 -1.28 -13.89 -7.19
CA ASN A 184 -0.95 -13.80 -8.62
C ASN A 184 0.54 -14.06 -8.92
N ILE A 185 1.26 -14.64 -7.97
CA ILE A 185 2.65 -15.03 -8.16
C ILE A 185 2.80 -16.04 -9.30
N ILE A 186 3.84 -15.90 -10.11
CA ILE A 186 4.21 -16.92 -11.09
C ILE A 186 4.94 -18.03 -10.35
N GLU A 187 4.37 -19.23 -10.39
CA GLU A 187 4.90 -20.40 -9.71
C GLU A 187 6.25 -20.83 -10.33
N GLU A 188 7.19 -21.17 -9.49
CA GLU A 188 8.45 -21.77 -9.94
C GLU A 188 8.37 -23.29 -9.96
N SER A 189 9.13 -23.89 -10.86
CA SER A 189 9.14 -25.36 -11.05
C SER A 189 9.35 -26.10 -9.73
N ASN A 190 8.53 -27.09 -9.48
CA ASN A 190 8.54 -27.98 -8.30
C ASN A 190 8.17 -27.33 -6.95
N LEU A 191 7.74 -26.06 -6.92
CA LEU A 191 7.37 -25.40 -5.66
C LEU A 191 5.85 -25.25 -5.47
N GLY A 192 5.09 -25.15 -6.56
CA GLY A 192 3.69 -24.74 -6.51
C GLY A 192 3.51 -23.33 -5.97
N LYS A 193 2.27 -22.89 -5.81
CA LYS A 193 1.96 -21.52 -5.37
C LYS A 193 2.49 -21.23 -3.96
N MET A 194 2.16 -22.09 -3.00
CA MET A 194 2.58 -21.92 -1.60
C MET A 194 4.10 -21.84 -1.46
N GLY A 195 4.83 -22.77 -2.09
CA GLY A 195 6.28 -22.78 -2.04
C GLY A 195 6.92 -21.56 -2.74
N SER A 196 6.30 -21.08 -3.83
CA SER A 196 6.77 -19.88 -4.50
C SER A 196 6.57 -18.64 -3.64
N ILE A 197 5.43 -18.49 -2.94
CA ILE A 197 5.20 -17.38 -1.99
C ILE A 197 6.18 -17.45 -0.82
N GLU A 198 6.41 -18.64 -0.27
CA GLU A 198 7.38 -18.85 0.81
C GLU A 198 8.80 -18.47 0.37
N LYS A 199 9.20 -18.87 -0.84
CA LYS A 199 10.50 -18.49 -1.42
C LYS A 199 10.62 -16.98 -1.62
N LEU A 200 9.56 -16.30 -2.12
CA LEU A 200 9.54 -14.85 -2.23
C LEU A 200 9.73 -14.19 -0.86
N SER A 201 9.01 -14.67 0.16
CA SER A 201 9.12 -14.16 1.52
C SER A 201 10.54 -14.31 2.08
N LYS A 202 11.21 -15.44 1.85
CA LYS A 202 12.61 -15.64 2.24
C LYS A 202 13.57 -14.70 1.49
N TYR A 203 13.33 -14.45 0.21
CA TYR A 203 14.09 -13.45 -0.52
C TYR A 203 13.88 -12.04 0.03
N PHE A 204 12.66 -11.68 0.42
CA PHE A 204 12.39 -10.40 1.06
C PHE A 204 13.12 -10.24 2.40
N VAL A 205 13.19 -11.31 3.22
CA VAL A 205 14.04 -11.31 4.42
C VAL A 205 15.50 -11.06 4.07
N THR A 206 16.00 -11.68 3.00
CA THR A 206 17.39 -11.50 2.57
C THR A 206 17.65 -10.08 2.05
N LEU A 207 16.76 -9.52 1.21
CA LEU A 207 16.86 -8.16 0.69
C LEU A 207 16.79 -7.13 1.83
N ARG A 208 15.91 -7.36 2.81
CA ARG A 208 15.84 -6.53 4.02
C ARG A 208 17.14 -6.56 4.81
N ASN A 209 17.66 -7.75 5.11
CA ASN A 209 18.80 -7.91 6.01
C ASN A 209 20.13 -7.53 5.36
N GLN A 210 20.31 -7.81 4.07
CA GLN A 210 21.56 -7.58 3.36
C GLN A 210 21.63 -6.22 2.66
N LEU A 211 20.49 -5.71 2.17
CA LEU A 211 20.46 -4.50 1.35
C LEU A 211 19.71 -3.33 2.03
N GLY A 212 19.17 -3.53 3.23
CA GLY A 212 18.43 -2.49 3.95
C GLY A 212 17.10 -2.09 3.28
N MET A 213 16.62 -2.88 2.32
CA MET A 213 15.35 -2.61 1.63
C MET A 213 14.15 -2.92 2.52
N SER A 214 13.00 -2.28 2.24
CA SER A 214 11.77 -2.46 3.01
C SER A 214 10.69 -3.13 2.16
N PRO A 215 10.58 -4.47 2.19
CA PRO A 215 9.57 -5.19 1.44
C PRO A 215 8.16 -4.98 1.99
N VAL A 216 7.17 -4.96 1.10
CA VAL A 216 5.74 -4.94 1.37
C VAL A 216 5.08 -6.05 0.55
N LEU A 217 4.55 -7.05 1.22
CA LEU A 217 3.79 -8.12 0.58
C LEU A 217 2.29 -7.86 0.74
N ILE A 218 1.56 -7.86 -0.37
CA ILE A 218 0.10 -7.78 -0.34
C ILE A 218 -0.45 -9.19 -0.51
N GLN A 219 -1.22 -9.66 0.48
CA GLN A 219 -1.76 -11.02 0.51
C GLN A 219 -3.24 -11.02 0.87
N HIS A 220 -4.04 -11.89 0.23
CA HIS A 220 -5.46 -12.04 0.54
C HIS A 220 -5.69 -12.79 1.85
N GLN A 221 -6.84 -12.53 2.49
CA GLN A 221 -7.42 -13.47 3.44
C GLN A 221 -8.10 -14.61 2.67
N ALA A 222 -8.11 -15.81 3.23
CA ALA A 222 -8.70 -16.98 2.60
C ALA A 222 -10.22 -16.79 2.45
N GLN A 223 -10.75 -17.13 1.28
CA GLN A 223 -12.17 -17.01 0.98
C GLN A 223 -13.07 -17.82 1.96
N ALA A 224 -12.54 -18.91 2.52
CA ALA A 224 -13.23 -19.68 3.56
C ALA A 224 -13.56 -18.86 4.82
N GLN A 225 -12.86 -17.75 5.09
CA GLN A 225 -13.22 -16.84 6.18
C GLN A 225 -14.53 -16.09 5.93
N GLU A 226 -14.97 -15.95 4.69
CA GLU A 226 -16.24 -15.34 4.32
C GLU A 226 -17.41 -16.32 4.35
N GLY A 227 -17.21 -17.52 4.92
CA GLY A 227 -18.25 -18.53 5.08
C GLY A 227 -19.37 -18.10 6.05
N THR A 228 -20.59 -18.61 5.83
CA THR A 228 -21.81 -18.22 6.56
C THR A 228 -21.67 -18.35 8.08
N ASP A 229 -20.93 -19.36 8.56
CA ASP A 229 -20.74 -19.58 10.01
C ASP A 229 -19.79 -18.53 10.60
N ASN A 230 -18.73 -18.18 9.89
CA ASN A 230 -17.82 -17.11 10.31
C ASN A 230 -18.52 -15.75 10.33
N ILE A 231 -19.42 -15.48 9.37
CA ILE A 231 -20.23 -14.26 9.36
C ILE A 231 -21.12 -14.22 10.61
N LYS A 232 -21.82 -15.31 10.93
CA LYS A 232 -22.66 -15.40 12.14
C LYS A 232 -21.86 -15.21 13.43
N LEU A 233 -20.64 -15.73 13.48
CA LEU A 233 -19.74 -15.64 14.63
C LEU A 233 -18.90 -14.34 14.64
N LYS A 234 -19.06 -13.45 13.64
CA LYS A 234 -18.28 -12.22 13.46
C LYS A 234 -16.77 -12.44 13.41
N LEU A 235 -16.33 -13.53 12.77
CA LEU A 235 -14.92 -13.92 12.64
C LEU A 235 -14.30 -13.52 11.28
N MET A 236 -14.85 -12.49 10.61
CA MET A 236 -14.39 -12.05 9.29
C MET A 236 -13.22 -11.07 9.33
N LYS A 237 -12.80 -10.63 10.51
CA LYS A 237 -11.61 -9.77 10.65
C LYS A 237 -10.37 -10.44 10.06
N PRO A 238 -9.52 -9.70 9.37
CA PRO A 238 -8.22 -10.21 8.95
C PRO A 238 -7.41 -10.74 10.14
N SER A 239 -6.74 -11.86 9.93
CA SER A 239 -5.92 -12.49 10.97
C SER A 239 -4.73 -13.21 10.35
N ALA A 240 -3.71 -13.48 11.16
CA ALA A 240 -2.54 -14.27 10.74
C ALA A 240 -2.93 -15.68 10.27
N SER A 241 -3.88 -16.32 10.96
CA SER A 241 -4.38 -17.67 10.60
C SER A 241 -5.25 -17.68 9.34
N GLY A 242 -5.80 -16.52 8.98
CA GLY A 242 -6.67 -16.33 7.83
C GLY A 242 -5.96 -16.07 6.50
N LEU A 243 -4.63 -15.97 6.48
CA LEU A 243 -3.89 -15.72 5.24
C LEU A 243 -4.16 -16.80 4.20
N ALA A 244 -4.46 -16.40 2.98
CA ALA A 244 -4.63 -17.29 1.83
C ALA A 244 -3.28 -17.78 1.29
N ASP A 245 -3.31 -18.89 0.58
CA ASP A 245 -2.23 -19.48 -0.20
C ASP A 245 -0.96 -19.85 0.61
N CYS A 246 -0.49 -19.01 1.53
CA CYS A 246 0.71 -19.27 2.35
C CYS A 246 0.60 -18.58 3.72
N LYS A 247 0.45 -19.36 4.79
CA LYS A 247 0.36 -18.82 6.17
C LYS A 247 1.73 -18.59 6.80
N SER A 248 2.79 -19.19 6.27
CA SER A 248 4.13 -19.10 6.85
C SER A 248 4.75 -17.70 6.69
N THR A 249 4.26 -16.88 5.75
CA THR A 249 4.72 -15.51 5.51
C THR A 249 4.69 -14.65 6.76
N ILE A 250 3.68 -14.83 7.65
CA ILE A 250 3.57 -14.10 8.92
C ILE A 250 4.82 -14.22 9.81
N ARG A 251 5.59 -15.32 9.66
CA ARG A 251 6.79 -15.57 10.45
C ARG A 251 8.00 -14.75 10.01
N ASP A 252 7.96 -14.18 8.83
CA ASP A 252 9.08 -13.46 8.21
C ASP A 252 8.96 -11.94 8.33
N ILE A 253 7.74 -11.44 8.53
CA ILE A 253 7.41 -10.01 8.57
C ILE A 253 7.75 -9.36 9.91
N ASN A 254 7.90 -8.04 9.89
CA ASN A 254 8.00 -7.23 11.09
C ASN A 254 6.64 -6.71 11.55
N THR A 255 5.84 -6.17 10.62
CA THR A 255 4.52 -5.60 10.94
C THR A 255 3.47 -6.05 9.91
N ALA A 256 2.33 -6.51 10.38
CA ALA A 256 1.18 -6.91 9.56
C ALA A 256 -0.01 -5.99 9.78
N PHE A 257 -0.53 -5.44 8.68
CA PHE A 257 -1.75 -4.64 8.65
C PHE A 257 -2.91 -5.45 8.08
N GLY A 258 -4.01 -5.49 8.82
CA GLY A 258 -5.29 -6.02 8.37
C GLY A 258 -6.26 -4.90 8.06
N LEU A 259 -6.85 -4.88 6.87
CA LEU A 259 -7.87 -3.91 6.52
C LEU A 259 -9.25 -4.57 6.53
N TYR A 260 -10.16 -4.03 7.34
CA TYR A 260 -11.50 -4.55 7.54
C TYR A 260 -12.59 -3.57 7.08
N SER A 261 -13.67 -4.11 6.50
CA SER A 261 -14.86 -3.34 6.11
C SER A 261 -16.11 -3.97 6.74
N PRO A 262 -16.61 -3.43 7.86
CA PRO A 262 -17.84 -3.93 8.49
C PRO A 262 -19.04 -3.88 7.55
N PHE A 263 -19.12 -2.84 6.70
CA PHE A 263 -20.21 -2.67 5.74
C PHE A 263 -20.33 -3.84 4.76
N LYS A 264 -19.20 -4.40 4.29
CA LYS A 264 -19.20 -5.58 3.40
C LYS A 264 -19.92 -6.77 4.02
N PHE A 265 -19.86 -6.90 5.34
CA PHE A 265 -20.40 -8.03 6.08
C PHE A 265 -21.75 -7.71 6.77
N GLY A 266 -22.38 -6.56 6.43
CA GLY A 266 -23.70 -6.20 6.91
C GLY A 266 -23.74 -5.78 8.39
N GLU A 267 -22.63 -5.35 8.95
CA GLU A 267 -22.61 -4.80 10.29
C GLU A 267 -23.16 -3.37 10.31
N HIS A 268 -24.03 -3.09 11.26
CA HIS A 268 -24.65 -1.77 11.44
C HIS A 268 -23.84 -0.83 12.32
N SER A 269 -23.03 -1.39 13.22
CA SER A 269 -22.12 -0.66 14.11
C SER A 269 -20.83 -1.42 14.32
N TYR A 270 -19.70 -0.71 14.43
CA TYR A 270 -18.40 -1.29 14.67
C TYR A 270 -17.48 -0.27 15.35
N GLU A 271 -16.79 -0.65 16.44
CA GLU A 271 -15.88 0.22 17.22
C GLU A 271 -16.51 1.60 17.57
N GLY A 272 -17.82 1.62 17.85
CA GLY A 272 -18.56 2.85 18.19
C GLY A 272 -19.02 3.70 16.99
N TYR A 273 -18.69 3.32 15.76
CA TYR A 273 -19.10 4.03 14.56
C TYR A 273 -20.42 3.48 14.00
N ASN A 274 -21.28 4.37 13.47
CA ASN A 274 -22.48 4.00 12.76
C ASN A 274 -22.17 3.64 11.30
N ILE A 275 -22.10 2.36 11.00
CA ILE A 275 -21.71 1.84 9.69
C ILE A 275 -22.77 2.14 8.61
N ASP A 276 -24.05 2.22 8.98
CA ASP A 276 -25.13 2.55 8.03
C ASP A 276 -24.98 3.95 7.44
N ILE A 277 -24.43 4.90 8.22
CA ILE A 277 -24.12 6.25 7.74
C ILE A 277 -22.87 6.24 6.87
N PHE A 278 -21.79 5.58 7.30
CA PHE A 278 -20.55 5.51 6.51
C PHE A 278 -20.71 4.66 5.26
N ARG A 279 -21.41 3.53 5.35
CA ARG A 279 -21.51 2.53 4.28
C ARG A 279 -20.11 2.08 3.83
N ASN A 280 -19.85 2.12 2.52
CA ASN A 280 -18.57 1.71 1.95
C ASN A 280 -17.43 2.75 2.15
N ASN A 281 -17.69 3.86 2.82
CA ASN A 281 -16.70 4.92 3.06
C ASN A 281 -15.95 4.80 4.40
N ILE A 282 -15.99 3.64 5.04
CA ILE A 282 -15.21 3.39 6.27
C ILE A 282 -14.42 2.10 6.13
N ARG A 283 -13.21 2.12 6.65
CA ARG A 283 -12.34 0.97 6.85
C ARG A 283 -11.73 1.03 8.23
N PHE A 284 -11.37 -0.12 8.74
CA PHE A 284 -10.61 -0.25 9.99
C PHE A 284 -9.29 -0.93 9.66
N MET A 285 -8.19 -0.24 9.90
CA MET A 285 -6.85 -0.81 9.83
C MET A 285 -6.50 -1.32 11.20
N GLU A 286 -6.15 -2.61 11.30
CA GLU A 286 -5.70 -3.27 12.52
C GLU A 286 -4.25 -3.73 12.35
N ILE A 287 -3.43 -3.50 13.35
CA ILE A 287 -2.11 -4.11 13.42
C ILE A 287 -2.29 -5.54 13.93
N ILE A 288 -2.23 -6.51 13.00
CA ILE A 288 -2.43 -7.94 13.32
C ILE A 288 -1.23 -8.50 14.09
N ASP A 289 -0.04 -8.11 13.69
CA ASP A 289 1.24 -8.54 14.28
C ASP A 289 2.26 -7.41 14.20
N ASP A 290 3.02 -7.22 15.24
CA ASP A 290 4.13 -6.28 15.29
C ASP A 290 5.19 -6.80 16.26
N ARG A 291 6.32 -7.24 15.71
CA ARG A 291 7.37 -7.89 16.48
C ARG A 291 8.18 -6.95 17.35
N ASP A 292 8.32 -5.71 16.90
CA ASP A 292 9.32 -4.84 17.47
C ASP A 292 8.71 -3.83 18.46
N ASN A 293 7.47 -3.38 18.23
CA ASN A 293 6.86 -2.31 19.00
C ASN A 293 5.71 -2.78 19.91
N GLY A 294 5.30 -4.06 19.80
CA GLY A 294 4.20 -4.60 20.59
C GLY A 294 2.85 -3.91 20.31
N ALA A 295 2.69 -3.32 19.12
CA ALA A 295 1.50 -2.57 18.74
C ALA A 295 0.35 -3.46 18.23
N GLY A 296 0.47 -4.78 18.34
CA GLY A 296 -0.57 -5.73 17.94
C GLY A 296 -1.92 -5.42 18.59
N GLY A 297 -3.01 -5.49 17.80
CA GLY A 297 -4.36 -5.22 18.25
C GLY A 297 -4.79 -3.75 18.20
N LEU A 298 -3.90 -2.81 17.86
CA LEU A 298 -4.29 -1.42 17.64
C LEU A 298 -5.14 -1.29 16.39
N VAL A 299 -6.27 -0.58 16.52
CA VAL A 299 -7.25 -0.34 15.45
C VAL A 299 -7.31 1.14 15.12
N CYS A 300 -7.16 1.48 13.84
CA CYS A 300 -7.29 2.83 13.32
C CYS A 300 -8.50 2.90 12.38
N PRO A 301 -9.53 3.69 12.70
CA PRO A 301 -10.67 3.94 11.82
C PRO A 301 -10.28 4.90 10.71
N LEU A 302 -10.62 4.55 9.47
CA LEU A 302 -10.24 5.31 8.29
C LEU A 302 -11.47 5.67 7.45
N TYR A 303 -11.63 6.94 7.10
CA TYR A 303 -12.44 7.31 5.96
C TYR A 303 -11.80 6.74 4.68
N PHE A 304 -12.62 6.19 3.81
CA PHE A 304 -12.18 5.60 2.55
C PHE A 304 -12.95 6.15 1.37
N ASP A 305 -12.24 6.70 0.38
CA ASP A 305 -12.78 7.00 -0.94
C ASP A 305 -12.04 6.18 -2.01
N GLY A 306 -12.67 5.07 -2.39
CA GLY A 306 -12.08 4.15 -3.37
C GLY A 306 -12.00 4.70 -4.80
N ALA A 307 -12.71 5.79 -5.10
CA ALA A 307 -12.65 6.40 -6.44
C ALA A 307 -11.32 7.13 -6.69
N VAL A 308 -10.75 7.70 -5.63
CA VAL A 308 -9.50 8.49 -5.69
C VAL A 308 -8.39 7.92 -4.82
N GLY A 309 -8.57 6.70 -4.29
CA GLY A 309 -7.55 6.01 -3.49
C GLY A 309 -7.19 6.72 -2.19
N VAL A 310 -8.15 7.37 -1.54
CA VAL A 310 -7.90 8.16 -0.33
C VAL A 310 -8.27 7.37 0.92
N PHE A 311 -7.37 7.39 1.89
CA PHE A 311 -7.59 6.96 3.27
C PHE A 311 -7.21 8.13 4.19
N GLU A 312 -8.09 8.46 5.12
CA GLU A 312 -7.86 9.52 6.12
C GLU A 312 -8.32 9.02 7.48
N GLU A 313 -7.55 9.26 8.52
CA GLU A 313 -7.93 8.88 9.87
C GLU A 313 -9.21 9.61 10.29
N LEU A 314 -10.13 8.87 10.89
CA LEU A 314 -11.39 9.42 11.41
C LEU A 314 -11.21 9.90 12.84
N PRO A 315 -11.96 10.94 13.25
CA PRO A 315 -12.07 11.30 14.65
C PRO A 315 -12.53 10.10 15.49
N ARG A 316 -12.19 10.08 16.78
CA ARG A 316 -12.64 9.04 17.69
C ARG A 316 -14.16 8.97 17.75
N ALA A 317 -14.73 7.78 17.92
CA ALA A 317 -16.18 7.57 17.92
C ALA A 317 -16.89 8.30 19.08
N ASP A 318 -16.19 8.60 20.17
CA ASP A 318 -16.70 9.35 21.33
C ASP A 318 -16.64 10.88 21.14
N ASP A 319 -15.89 11.38 20.17
CA ASP A 319 -15.93 12.80 19.75
C ASP A 319 -17.15 13.05 18.86
N LYS A 320 -18.29 13.25 19.54
CA LYS A 320 -19.60 13.39 18.87
C LYS A 320 -19.68 14.59 17.93
N GLU A 321 -19.00 15.69 18.24
CA GLU A 321 -19.00 16.89 17.40
C GLU A 321 -18.23 16.67 16.10
N ALA A 322 -17.02 16.15 16.20
CA ALA A 322 -16.20 15.85 15.03
C ALA A 322 -16.84 14.78 14.15
N ILE A 323 -17.37 13.71 14.73
CA ILE A 323 -18.10 12.65 13.99
C ILE A 323 -19.35 13.18 13.31
N GLN A 324 -20.12 14.06 13.96
CA GLN A 324 -21.29 14.69 13.32
C GLN A 324 -20.86 15.54 12.11
N GLY A 325 -19.71 16.20 12.18
CA GLY A 325 -19.11 16.90 11.03
C GLY A 325 -18.85 15.97 9.83
N VAL A 326 -18.29 14.79 10.10
CA VAL A 326 -18.05 13.75 9.06
C VAL A 326 -19.38 13.23 8.49
N TYR A 327 -20.39 12.97 9.30
CA TYR A 327 -21.71 12.55 8.83
C TYR A 327 -22.37 13.59 7.93
N ASN A 328 -22.28 14.86 8.29
CA ASN A 328 -22.80 15.97 7.47
C ASN A 328 -22.07 16.06 6.13
N PHE A 329 -20.76 15.84 6.11
CA PHE A 329 -19.98 15.77 4.86
C PHE A 329 -20.43 14.61 3.96
N LEU A 330 -20.53 13.40 4.50
CA LEU A 330 -20.97 12.22 3.76
C LEU A 330 -22.38 12.40 3.15
N ASN A 331 -23.30 12.98 3.90
CA ASN A 331 -24.65 13.25 3.44
C ASN A 331 -24.66 14.27 2.28
N ARG A 332 -23.83 15.32 2.36
CA ARG A 332 -23.68 16.29 1.26
C ARG A 332 -23.09 15.67 0.02
N MET A 333 -22.03 14.86 0.15
CA MET A 333 -21.44 14.14 -0.97
C MET A 333 -22.48 13.27 -1.71
N ARG A 334 -23.34 12.59 -0.99
CA ARG A 334 -24.39 11.73 -1.54
C ARG A 334 -25.56 12.52 -2.14
N GLY A 335 -25.93 13.63 -1.53
CA GLY A 335 -26.96 14.55 -2.07
C GLY A 335 -26.52 15.23 -3.37
N ASN A 336 -25.24 15.56 -3.49
CA ASN A 336 -24.66 16.17 -4.69
C ASN A 336 -24.41 15.18 -5.84
N THR A 337 -24.51 13.88 -5.62
CA THR A 337 -24.44 12.86 -6.69
C THR A 337 -25.65 12.92 -7.62
N LEU A 338 -26.72 13.62 -7.23
CA LEU A 338 -27.89 13.90 -8.06
C LEU A 338 -27.84 15.27 -8.75
N MET A 339 -26.89 16.11 -8.42
CA MET A 339 -26.65 17.40 -9.10
C MET A 339 -25.17 17.53 -9.44
N THR A 340 -24.87 17.43 -10.72
CA THR A 340 -23.71 17.93 -11.46
C THR A 340 -22.57 18.52 -10.62
N VAL A 341 -21.44 17.84 -10.60
CA VAL A 341 -20.20 18.18 -9.90
C VAL A 341 -19.49 19.41 -10.52
N TYR A 342 -20.17 20.46 -10.84
CA TYR A 342 -19.57 21.73 -11.23
C TYR A 342 -20.41 22.89 -10.69
N LYS A 343 -20.10 23.33 -9.47
CA LYS A 343 -20.04 24.74 -9.07
C LYS A 343 -19.76 24.91 -7.56
N ASN A 344 -18.50 25.30 -7.32
CA ASN A 344 -18.07 26.29 -6.33
C ASN A 344 -18.51 26.27 -4.86
N LYS A 345 -17.47 26.34 -4.00
CA LYS A 345 -17.42 26.94 -2.66
C LYS A 345 -17.66 26.01 -1.48
N THR A 346 -16.70 25.11 -1.23
CA THR A 346 -16.46 24.69 0.15
C THR A 346 -14.95 24.57 0.43
N LYS A 347 -14.25 25.65 0.25
CA LYS A 347 -12.78 25.77 0.42
C LYS A 347 -12.28 25.77 1.88
N ARG A 348 -13.13 25.60 2.90
CA ARG A 348 -12.70 25.88 4.30
C ARG A 348 -13.01 24.83 5.36
N PHE A 349 -13.79 23.79 5.09
CA PHE A 349 -14.29 22.96 6.18
C PHE A 349 -13.31 21.88 6.63
N PHE A 350 -12.63 21.18 5.72
CA PHE A 350 -11.70 20.11 6.10
C PHE A 350 -10.36 20.59 6.66
N ILE A 351 -9.83 21.72 6.17
CA ILE A 351 -8.56 22.29 6.66
C ILE A 351 -8.66 22.66 8.15
N ASN A 352 -9.83 23.04 8.64
CA ASN A 352 -10.03 23.42 10.04
C ASN A 352 -10.35 22.23 10.96
N LEU A 353 -10.86 21.10 10.46
CA LEU A 353 -11.10 19.91 11.27
C LEU A 353 -9.80 19.21 11.69
N PHE A 354 -8.80 19.22 10.80
CA PHE A 354 -7.52 18.53 11.02
C PHE A 354 -6.39 19.44 11.52
N LYS A 355 -6.55 20.78 11.49
CA LYS A 355 -5.57 21.73 12.06
C LYS A 355 -5.66 21.96 13.56
N LYS A 356 -6.65 21.41 14.24
CA LYS A 356 -6.82 21.63 15.69
C LYS A 356 -6.14 20.57 16.60
N ASN A 357 -5.46 19.58 16.03
CA ASN A 357 -4.76 18.53 16.79
C ASN A 357 -3.28 18.42 16.38
N GLY A 358 -2.63 19.57 16.13
CA GLY A 358 -1.18 19.67 16.03
C GLY A 358 -0.64 20.52 17.17
#